data_23bee6bd80b23378961d76257b3c6739
#
_entry.id   23bee6bd80b23378961d76257b3c6739
#
_cell.length_a   1.000
_cell.length_b   1.000
_cell.length_c   1.000
_cell.angle_alpha   90.00
_cell.angle_beta   90.00
_cell.angle_gamma   90.00
#
_symmetry.space_group_name_H-M   'P 1'
#
loop_
_entity.id
_entity.type
_entity.pdbx_description
1 polymer ?
#
loop_
_entity_poly.entity_id
_entity_poly.type
_entity_poly.pdbx_seq_one_letter_code
_entity_poly.pdbx_strand_id
1 'polypeptide(L)'
;MNAKKNVLLAAMALVMAGAAVTSASAETRFDRTHPARAEVNGRVVKENHRITTERREGEISKVKAERLHRKAHMIRVQERHMAFRHGGHITRGEKLKLNHEENHLGRKIG
;
A
#
# COMPACT_ATOMS: atom_id res chain seq x y z
N MET A 1 19.10 -2.88 -24.37
CA MET A 1 18.05 -2.62 -23.55
C MET A 1 18.40 -1.96 -22.26
N ASN A 2 19.47 -2.15 -21.77
CA ASN A 2 19.80 -1.53 -20.56
C ASN A 2 20.05 -0.09 -20.63
N ALA A 3 20.64 0.36 -21.66
CA ALA A 3 20.92 1.76 -21.79
C ALA A 3 19.73 2.61 -21.55
N LYS A 4 18.67 2.25 -22.14
CA LYS A 4 17.58 3.09 -21.96
C LYS A 4 17.12 3.15 -20.58
N LYS A 5 17.33 2.15 -19.84
CA LYS A 5 16.90 2.20 -18.53
C LYS A 5 17.64 3.23 -17.78
N ASN A 6 18.86 3.32 -18.04
CA ASN A 6 19.65 4.27 -17.33
C ASN A 6 19.17 5.64 -17.55
N VAL A 7 18.88 5.90 -18.73
CA VAL A 7 18.46 7.22 -19.04
C VAL A 7 17.23 7.57 -18.28
N LEU A 8 16.35 6.65 -18.21
CA LEU A 8 15.16 6.94 -17.53
C LEU A 8 15.38 7.26 -16.13
N LEU A 9 16.23 6.55 -15.53
CA LEU A 9 16.47 6.76 -14.17
C LEU A 9 16.79 8.17 -13.92
N ALA A 10 17.60 8.67 -14.68
CA ALA A 10 18.04 10.02 -14.46
C ALA A 10 16.85 10.90 -14.45
N ALA A 11 16.08 10.70 -15.39
CA ALA A 11 14.95 11.56 -15.53
C ALA A 11 14.08 11.56 -14.32
N MET A 12 13.72 10.46 -13.88
CA MET A 12 12.81 10.50 -12.85
C MET A 12 13.43 10.96 -11.65
N ALA A 13 14.62 10.75 -11.55
CA ALA A 13 15.25 11.15 -10.37
C ALA A 13 14.84 12.53 -10.02
N LEU A 14 15.00 13.38 -10.90
CA LEU A 14 14.72 14.73 -10.58
C LEU A 14 13.28 14.98 -10.37
N VAL A 15 12.53 14.34 -11.09
CA VAL A 15 11.16 14.57 -10.98
C VAL A 15 10.64 14.34 -9.63
N MET A 16 10.88 13.20 -9.15
CA MET A 16 10.32 12.91 -7.95
C MET A 16 10.83 13.79 -6.93
N ALA A 17 11.90 14.35 -7.14
CA ALA A 17 12.46 15.16 -6.15
C ALA A 17 11.42 16.17 -5.76
N GLY A 18 10.93 16.81 -6.71
CA GLY A 18 9.97 17.81 -6.43
C GLY A 18 8.63 17.26 -6.02
N ALA A 19 8.10 16.48 -6.83
CA ALA A 19 6.80 15.98 -6.57
C ALA A 19 6.70 15.24 -5.26
N ALA A 20 7.60 14.40 -5.08
CA ALA A 20 7.54 13.59 -3.92
C ALA A 20 7.48 14.39 -2.66
N VAL A 21 8.22 15.36 -2.63
CA VAL A 21 8.29 16.16 -1.46
C VAL A 21 6.95 16.65 -1.03
N THR A 22 6.29 17.29 -1.89
CA THR A 22 5.04 17.86 -1.54
C THR A 22 4.04 16.83 -1.17
N SER A 23 3.84 15.87 -2.00
CA SER A 23 2.81 14.93 -1.73
C SER A 23 3.13 14.06 -0.55
N ALA A 24 4.33 13.68 -0.43
CA ALA A 24 4.68 12.78 0.64
C ALA A 24 4.45 13.39 1.99
N SER A 25 4.59 14.63 2.10
CA SER A 25 4.47 15.25 3.37
C SER A 25 3.05 15.60 3.73
N ALA A 26 2.17 15.44 2.79
CA ALA A 26 0.81 15.84 3.04
C ALA A 26 0.08 14.84 3.93
N GLU A 27 0.22 15.02 5.21
CA GLU A 27 -0.50 14.21 6.15
C GLU A 27 -1.87 14.83 6.31
N THR A 28 -2.91 14.06 6.05
CA THR A 28 -4.25 14.60 6.10
C THR A 28 -4.75 14.69 7.53
N ARG A 29 -5.87 15.38 7.69
CA ARG A 29 -6.47 15.49 9.00
C ARG A 29 -6.87 14.09 9.48
N PHE A 30 -7.35 13.26 8.56
CA PHE A 30 -7.73 11.91 8.90
C PHE A 30 -6.52 11.15 9.45
N ASP A 31 -5.38 11.27 8.81
CA ASP A 31 -4.18 10.58 9.24
C ASP A 31 -3.80 10.99 10.66
N ARG A 32 -3.93 12.26 10.96
CA ARG A 32 -3.56 12.73 12.29
C ARG A 32 -4.51 12.25 13.36
N THR A 33 -5.79 12.16 13.03
CA THR A 33 -6.79 11.79 14.02
C THR A 33 -7.05 10.30 14.08
N HIS A 34 -6.59 9.55 13.07
CA HIS A 34 -6.78 8.09 13.02
C HIS A 34 -5.47 7.41 12.66
N PRO A 35 -4.43 7.59 13.46
CA PRO A 35 -3.10 7.07 13.10
C PRO A 35 -3.03 5.56 12.83
N ALA A 36 -3.74 4.77 13.61
CA ALA A 36 -3.69 3.33 13.39
C ALA A 36 -4.31 2.95 12.05
N ARG A 37 -5.44 3.59 11.72
CA ARG A 37 -6.10 3.32 10.45
C ARG A 37 -5.25 3.83 9.29
N ALA A 38 -4.63 4.99 9.49
CA ALA A 38 -3.80 5.57 8.44
C ALA A 38 -2.63 4.65 8.13
N GLU A 39 -2.05 4.05 9.14
CA GLU A 39 -0.93 3.14 8.95
C GLU A 39 -1.37 1.91 8.18
N VAL A 40 -2.47 1.29 8.59
CA VAL A 40 -2.97 0.10 7.90
C VAL A 40 -3.34 0.42 6.46
N ASN A 41 -4.07 1.51 6.26
CA ASN A 41 -4.50 1.87 4.91
C ASN A 41 -3.32 2.25 4.02
N GLY A 42 -2.31 2.89 4.59
CA GLY A 42 -1.12 3.26 3.84
C GLY A 42 -0.38 2.02 3.35
N ARG A 43 -0.33 0.99 4.19
CA ARG A 43 0.32 -0.25 3.77
C ARG A 43 -0.44 -0.93 2.65
N VAL A 44 -1.78 -0.91 2.72
CA VAL A 44 -2.58 -1.52 1.67
C VAL A 44 -2.32 -0.82 0.33
N VAL A 45 -2.18 0.51 0.35
CA VAL A 45 -1.89 1.25 -0.87
C VAL A 45 -0.54 0.82 -1.43
N LYS A 46 0.47 0.68 -0.56
CA LYS A 46 1.78 0.26 -0.99
C LYS A 46 1.76 -1.16 -1.53
N GLU A 47 1.03 -2.06 -0.89
CA GLU A 47 0.95 -3.43 -1.34
C GLU A 47 0.28 -3.50 -2.71
N ASN A 48 -0.79 -2.74 -2.91
CA ASN A 48 -1.46 -2.73 -4.20
C ASN A 48 -0.52 -2.20 -5.28
N HIS A 49 0.29 -1.21 -4.94
CA HIS A 49 1.24 -0.67 -5.89
C HIS A 49 2.30 -1.72 -6.24
N ARG A 50 2.78 -2.45 -5.24
CA ARG A 50 3.75 -3.50 -5.49
C ARG A 50 3.18 -4.59 -6.38
N ILE A 51 1.93 -5.00 -6.12
CA ILE A 51 1.29 -6.04 -6.93
C ILE A 51 1.23 -5.58 -8.38
N THR A 52 0.83 -4.34 -8.60
CA THR A 52 0.72 -3.81 -9.95
C THR A 52 2.08 -3.79 -10.64
N THR A 53 3.12 -3.37 -9.90
CA THR A 53 4.45 -3.30 -10.45
C THR A 53 4.98 -4.70 -10.80
N GLU A 54 4.80 -5.65 -9.88
CA GLU A 54 5.26 -7.02 -10.11
C GLU A 54 4.54 -7.64 -11.31
N ARG A 55 3.26 -7.33 -11.46
CA ARG A 55 2.49 -7.83 -12.59
C ARG A 55 3.01 -7.23 -13.88
N ARG A 56 3.27 -5.92 -13.87
CA ARG A 56 3.73 -5.25 -15.06
C ARG A 56 5.10 -5.74 -15.49
N GLU A 57 5.94 -6.09 -14.52
CA GLU A 57 7.27 -6.59 -14.81
C GLU A 57 7.31 -8.08 -15.11
N GLY A 58 6.15 -8.73 -15.10
CA GLY A 58 6.10 -10.13 -15.42
C GLY A 58 6.51 -11.07 -14.30
N GLU A 59 6.69 -10.54 -13.11
CA GLU A 59 7.10 -11.36 -11.97
C GLU A 59 5.98 -12.22 -11.43
N ILE A 60 4.75 -11.77 -11.57
CA ILE A 60 3.61 -12.57 -11.17
C ILE A 60 2.57 -12.57 -12.29
N SER A 61 1.75 -13.60 -12.32
CA SER A 61 0.75 -13.72 -13.37
C SER A 61 -0.42 -12.79 -13.11
N LYS A 62 -1.24 -12.62 -14.15
CA LYS A 62 -2.42 -11.80 -14.03
C LYS A 62 -3.36 -12.39 -12.99
N VAL A 63 -3.52 -13.70 -12.99
CA VAL A 63 -4.42 -14.35 -12.06
C VAL A 63 -3.94 -14.18 -10.63
N LYS A 64 -2.64 -14.30 -10.43
CA LYS A 64 -2.09 -14.13 -9.09
C LYS A 64 -2.27 -12.68 -8.65
N ALA A 65 -2.04 -11.74 -9.55
CA ALA A 65 -2.18 -10.32 -9.22
C ALA A 65 -3.62 -10.02 -8.79
N GLU A 66 -4.58 -10.56 -9.51
CA GLU A 66 -5.97 -10.33 -9.16
C GLU A 66 -6.31 -10.90 -7.80
N ARG A 67 -5.76 -12.07 -7.50
CA ARG A 67 -6.01 -12.71 -6.22
C ARG A 67 -5.41 -11.87 -5.10
N LEU A 68 -4.22 -11.35 -5.31
CA LEU A 68 -3.57 -10.54 -4.29
C LEU A 68 -4.26 -9.21 -4.09
N HIS A 69 -4.73 -8.61 -5.17
CA HIS A 69 -5.50 -7.36 -5.05
C HIS A 69 -6.78 -7.59 -4.25
N ARG A 70 -7.41 -8.74 -4.43
CA ARG A 70 -8.62 -9.04 -3.66
C ARG A 70 -8.29 -9.19 -2.18
N LYS A 71 -7.14 -9.77 -1.86
CA LYS A 71 -6.75 -9.93 -0.48
C LYS A 71 -6.49 -8.56 0.14
N ALA A 72 -5.85 -7.68 -0.61
CA ALA A 72 -5.61 -6.32 -0.13
C ALA A 72 -6.94 -5.61 0.11
N HIS A 73 -7.88 -5.82 -0.79
CA HIS A 73 -9.19 -5.20 -0.65
C HIS A 73 -9.90 -5.72 0.60
N MET A 74 -9.78 -7.00 0.88
CA MET A 74 -10.44 -7.56 2.06
C MET A 74 -9.84 -7.00 3.35
N ILE A 75 -8.58 -6.70 3.35
CA ILE A 75 -7.97 -6.09 4.53
C ILE A 75 -8.61 -4.72 4.76
N ARG A 76 -8.84 -3.97 3.68
CA ARG A 76 -9.49 -2.67 3.79
C ARG A 76 -10.93 -2.82 4.29
N VAL A 77 -11.62 -3.83 3.81
CA VAL A 77 -13.00 -4.05 4.23
C VAL A 77 -13.04 -4.38 5.72
N GLN A 78 -12.12 -5.23 6.16
CA GLN A 78 -12.06 -5.57 7.58
C GLN A 78 -11.75 -4.34 8.41
N GLU A 79 -10.83 -3.53 7.95
CA GLU A 79 -10.43 -2.34 8.68
C GLU A 79 -11.61 -1.39 8.85
N ARG A 80 -12.37 -1.18 7.80
CA ARG A 80 -13.53 -0.29 7.89
C ARG A 80 -14.59 -0.87 8.83
N HIS A 81 -14.77 -2.18 8.77
CA HIS A 81 -15.76 -2.82 9.61
C HIS A 81 -15.36 -2.73 11.09
N MET A 82 -14.10 -2.93 11.38
CA MET A 82 -13.61 -2.82 12.74
C MET A 82 -13.77 -1.38 13.25
N ALA A 83 -13.44 -0.43 12.40
CA ALA A 83 -13.56 0.97 12.77
C ALA A 83 -15.00 1.37 13.02
N PHE A 84 -15.90 0.84 12.23
CA PHE A 84 -17.31 1.17 12.37
C PHE A 84 -17.81 0.76 13.76
N ARG A 85 -17.31 -0.34 14.26
CA ARG A 85 -17.75 -0.81 15.58
C ARG A 85 -17.13 -0.03 16.73
N HIS A 86 -16.12 0.77 16.46
CA HIS A 86 -15.42 1.49 17.52
C HIS A 86 -15.35 2.99 17.27
N GLY A 87 -16.44 3.54 16.73
CA GLY A 87 -16.52 4.99 16.59
C GLY A 87 -15.54 5.60 15.61
N GLY A 88 -15.12 4.84 14.62
CA GLY A 88 -14.21 5.37 13.62
C GLY A 88 -12.74 5.05 13.86
N HIS A 89 -12.44 4.32 14.94
CA HIS A 89 -11.06 3.97 15.26
C HIS A 89 -10.92 2.46 15.33
N ILE A 90 -9.71 1.95 15.21
CA ILE A 90 -9.48 0.52 15.41
C ILE A 90 -8.67 0.35 16.68
N THR A 91 -8.89 -0.75 17.37
CA THR A 91 -8.19 -1.03 18.61
C THR A 91 -6.78 -1.51 18.31
N ARG A 92 -5.95 -1.53 19.34
CA ARG A 92 -4.58 -1.99 19.15
C ARG A 92 -4.56 -3.44 18.69
N GLY A 93 -5.42 -4.29 19.26
CA GLY A 93 -5.49 -5.68 18.85
C GLY A 93 -5.91 -5.82 17.41
N GLU A 94 -6.85 -5.00 16.96
CA GLU A 94 -7.30 -5.02 15.58
C GLU A 94 -6.18 -4.57 14.66
N LYS A 95 -5.42 -3.55 15.08
CA LYS A 95 -4.30 -3.08 14.27
C LYS A 95 -3.27 -4.19 14.12
N LEU A 96 -2.97 -4.90 15.20
CA LEU A 96 -2.01 -5.98 15.15
C LEU A 96 -2.48 -7.11 14.22
N LYS A 97 -3.77 -7.41 14.26
CA LYS A 97 -4.31 -8.44 13.40
C LYS A 97 -4.19 -8.04 11.93
N LEU A 98 -4.56 -6.80 11.63
CA LEU A 98 -4.48 -6.33 10.26
C LEU A 98 -3.02 -6.25 9.78
N ASN A 99 -2.11 -5.84 10.65
CA ASN A 99 -0.70 -5.80 10.27
C ASN A 99 -0.18 -7.20 9.98
N HIS A 100 -0.66 -8.18 10.73
CA HIS A 100 -0.26 -9.56 10.48
C HIS A 100 -0.73 -10.01 9.09
N GLU A 101 -1.96 -9.65 8.74
CA GLU A 101 -2.49 -10.00 7.43
C GLU A 101 -1.73 -9.29 6.32
N GLU A 102 -1.33 -8.04 6.56
CA GLU A 102 -0.56 -7.31 5.57
C GLU A 102 0.83 -7.91 5.39
N ASN A 103 1.43 -8.37 6.50
CA ASN A 103 2.72 -9.02 6.41
C ASN A 103 2.61 -10.30 5.59
N HIS A 104 1.52 -11.03 5.80
CA HIS A 104 1.29 -12.27 5.06
C HIS A 104 1.11 -11.96 3.57
N LEU A 105 0.34 -10.94 3.26
CA LEU A 105 0.14 -10.52 1.88
C LEU A 105 1.47 -10.12 1.26
N GLY A 106 2.26 -9.35 1.97
CA GLY A 106 3.54 -8.90 1.46
C GLY A 106 4.46 -10.06 1.07
N ARG A 107 4.45 -11.11 1.88
CA ARG A 107 5.28 -12.27 1.57
C ARG A 107 4.81 -12.98 0.31
N LYS A 108 3.51 -12.91 0.03
CA LYS A 108 2.98 -13.56 -1.16
C LYS A 108 3.24 -12.78 -2.43
N ILE A 109 3.47 -11.49 -2.32
CA ILE A 109 3.75 -10.69 -3.50
C ILE A 109 5.15 -11.02 -4.01
N GLY A 110 6.03 -11.30 -3.12
CA GLY A 110 7.36 -11.69 -3.57
C GLY A 110 8.48 -10.97 -2.88
#